data_cd269e9304e03649a2038931c77c80e6
#
_entry.id   cd269e9304e03649a2038931c77c80e6
#
_cell.length_a   1.000
_cell.length_b   1.000
_cell.length_c   1.000
_cell.angle_alpha   90.00
_cell.angle_beta   90.00
_cell.angle_gamma   90.00
#
_symmetry.space_group_name_H-M   'P 1'
#
loop_
_entity.id
_entity.type
_entity.pdbx_description
1 polymer ?
#
loop_
_entity_poly.entity_id
_entity_poly.type
_entity_poly.pdbx_seq_one_letter_code
_entity_poly.pdbx_strand_id
1 'polypeptide(L)'
;MRKHINRIISATLAAAMSVSMISSVTASAEENIAFPYTLFAASEAEGAITTTAGNFCVNGNVCTNGTIVTGGNINVNGTKTENAGQDMIYIFDKIDTKYFSGNNVEEHTEDYVLDELNININTPIEVLGEAELTGNININTALKAFEDVSLNGEVKNTNDSVIYSKYGDIVIDSINVNLNGLVYAPFGDVVITAQNLNLNNVVIIADSITFDCPSVNANYSSSVADFVGTLSEPLNIPKDEWQYMKDKNGNGLPDFFEDFDNWSKLADTDGDGLPDSIEKYLGSDVNNTDTDGDGLGDFYEVFSTYTDPTKADTDENGVNDGDEDFDKDGLTNLDEFLNNTYPYIDDSDNDGLSDGDEVNE
;
A
#
# COMPACT_ATOMS: atom_id res chain seq x y z
N MET A 1 -10.53 -4.29 -21.53
CA MET A 1 -9.91 -4.19 -20.22
C MET A 1 -8.65 -5.06 -20.13
N ARG A 2 -8.70 -6.40 -20.31
CA ARG A 2 -7.51 -7.31 -20.34
C ARG A 2 -6.37 -6.85 -21.28
N LYS A 3 -6.66 -6.36 -22.49
CA LYS A 3 -5.63 -5.85 -23.42
C LYS A 3 -4.84 -4.62 -22.93
N HIS A 4 -5.32 -3.89 -21.91
CA HIS A 4 -4.60 -2.76 -21.35
C HIS A 4 -3.67 -3.20 -20.20
N ILE A 5 -4.09 -4.15 -19.37
CA ILE A 5 -3.25 -4.76 -18.34
C ILE A 5 -2.01 -5.38 -18.98
N ASN A 6 -2.20 -6.21 -20.02
CA ASN A 6 -1.11 -6.84 -20.77
C ASN A 6 -0.14 -5.83 -21.44
N ARG A 7 -0.57 -4.61 -21.77
CA ARG A 7 0.31 -3.59 -22.37
C ARG A 7 1.15 -2.81 -21.37
N ILE A 8 0.65 -2.61 -20.15
CA ILE A 8 1.37 -1.91 -19.07
C ILE A 8 2.44 -2.85 -18.51
N ILE A 9 2.09 -4.12 -18.32
CA ILE A 9 2.96 -5.16 -17.76
C ILE A 9 4.15 -5.49 -18.68
N SER A 10 3.95 -5.56 -20.00
CA SER A 10 5.02 -5.94 -20.94
C SER A 10 6.16 -4.91 -21.11
N ALA A 11 5.99 -3.68 -20.65
CA ALA A 11 7.01 -2.65 -20.75
C ALA A 11 8.03 -2.65 -19.60
N THR A 12 7.71 -3.29 -18.48
CA THR A 12 8.50 -3.26 -17.23
C THR A 12 9.28 -4.56 -16.96
N LEU A 13 8.86 -5.67 -17.58
CA LEU A 13 9.38 -7.01 -17.26
C LEU A 13 10.81 -7.32 -17.75
N ALA A 14 11.35 -6.55 -18.66
CA ALA A 14 12.73 -6.76 -19.16
C ALA A 14 13.85 -6.45 -18.15
N ALA A 15 13.50 -5.99 -16.94
CA ALA A 15 14.48 -5.55 -15.93
C ALA A 15 14.48 -6.34 -14.60
N ALA A 16 13.54 -7.27 -14.36
CA ALA A 16 13.29 -7.80 -13.01
C ALA A 16 13.43 -9.33 -12.84
N MET A 17 14.02 -10.07 -13.75
CA MET A 17 14.29 -11.50 -13.51
C MET A 17 15.60 -11.75 -12.75
N SER A 18 15.63 -11.36 -11.47
CA SER A 18 16.51 -11.98 -10.49
C SER A 18 15.69 -12.32 -9.25
N VAL A 19 14.89 -13.39 -9.34
CA VAL A 19 14.17 -13.93 -8.19
C VAL A 19 15.17 -14.58 -7.25
N SER A 20 15.51 -13.92 -6.17
CA SER A 20 16.16 -14.56 -5.03
C SER A 20 15.12 -15.43 -4.32
N MET A 21 15.34 -16.75 -4.30
CA MET A 21 14.56 -17.68 -3.49
C MET A 21 14.51 -17.20 -2.04
N ILE A 22 13.34 -16.79 -1.59
CA ILE A 22 13.11 -16.50 -0.18
C ILE A 22 13.02 -17.85 0.54
N SER A 23 14.05 -18.14 1.31
CA SER A 23 14.04 -19.27 2.24
C SER A 23 12.96 -19.00 3.30
N SER A 24 12.06 -19.98 3.50
CA SER A 24 11.06 -19.99 4.57
C SER A 24 11.72 -19.69 5.92
N VAL A 25 11.51 -18.49 6.44
CA VAL A 25 11.87 -18.14 7.82
C VAL A 25 10.78 -18.71 8.71
N THR A 26 11.13 -19.73 9.49
CA THR A 26 10.29 -20.21 10.59
C THR A 26 10.07 -19.06 11.57
N ALA A 27 8.83 -18.63 11.74
CA ALA A 27 8.45 -17.59 12.69
C ALA A 27 8.87 -18.01 14.11
N SER A 28 9.97 -17.48 14.61
CA SER A 28 10.20 -17.36 16.05
C SER A 28 9.26 -16.27 16.56
N ALA A 29 8.64 -16.47 17.73
CA ALA A 29 7.85 -15.43 18.37
C ALA A 29 8.73 -14.17 18.52
N GLU A 30 8.60 -13.22 17.60
CA GLU A 30 9.29 -11.94 17.70
C GLU A 30 8.65 -11.13 18.83
N GLU A 31 9.49 -10.62 19.74
CA GLU A 31 9.04 -9.66 20.73
C GLU A 31 8.42 -8.46 19.98
N ASN A 32 7.24 -8.02 20.42
CA ASN A 32 6.57 -6.85 19.88
C ASN A 32 7.43 -5.60 20.18
N ILE A 33 8.30 -5.24 19.24
CA ILE A 33 9.15 -4.06 19.37
C ILE A 33 8.31 -2.83 19.01
N ALA A 34 8.40 -1.79 19.83
CA ALA A 34 7.68 -0.53 19.59
C ALA A 34 8.12 0.11 18.26
N PHE A 35 7.16 0.69 17.51
CA PHE A 35 7.45 1.45 16.30
C PHE A 35 8.40 2.61 16.61
N PRO A 36 9.57 2.69 15.96
CA PRO A 36 10.63 3.57 16.45
C PRO A 36 10.49 5.04 16.03
N TYR A 37 9.53 5.39 15.17
CA TYR A 37 9.48 6.72 14.52
C TYR A 37 8.34 7.59 15.05
N THR A 38 8.58 8.90 15.14
CA THR A 38 7.57 9.94 15.35
C THR A 38 6.85 10.25 14.02
N LEU A 39 7.66 10.36 12.94
CA LEU A 39 7.20 10.61 11.58
C LEU A 39 7.79 9.54 10.66
N PHE A 40 6.93 8.91 9.88
CA PHE A 40 7.33 7.95 8.86
C PHE A 40 6.60 8.24 7.55
N ALA A 41 7.36 8.45 6.47
CA ALA A 41 6.84 8.61 5.11
C ALA A 41 7.42 7.54 4.20
N ALA A 42 6.55 6.75 3.55
CA ALA A 42 6.96 5.61 2.75
C ALA A 42 7.34 5.98 1.31
N SER A 43 6.93 7.14 0.79
CA SER A 43 7.27 7.59 -0.55
C SER A 43 8.77 7.69 -0.78
N GLU A 44 9.26 7.23 -1.92
CA GLU A 44 10.64 7.37 -2.38
C GLU A 44 10.92 8.73 -3.05
N ALA A 45 9.90 9.56 -3.20
CA ALA A 45 10.01 10.84 -3.88
C ALA A 45 10.93 11.84 -3.15
N GLU A 46 11.49 12.79 -3.90
CA GLU A 46 12.10 13.98 -3.32
C GLU A 46 11.01 14.76 -2.56
N GLY A 47 11.26 15.04 -1.27
CA GLY A 47 10.30 15.73 -0.42
C GLY A 47 9.17 14.84 0.11
N ALA A 48 9.38 13.55 0.28
CA ALA A 48 8.42 12.67 0.96
C ALA A 48 8.04 13.18 2.36
N ILE A 49 8.93 13.92 3.03
CA ILE A 49 8.59 14.82 4.15
C ILE A 49 8.95 16.25 3.74
N THR A 50 7.96 17.10 3.61
CA THR A 50 8.14 18.51 3.21
C THR A 50 7.64 19.45 4.29
N THR A 51 8.33 20.57 4.50
CA THR A 51 7.84 21.63 5.38
C THR A 51 8.31 23.01 4.92
N THR A 52 7.41 24.00 4.96
CA THR A 52 7.70 25.42 4.79
C THR A 52 8.22 26.07 6.08
N ALA A 53 8.20 25.33 7.20
CA ALA A 53 8.55 25.81 8.52
C ALA A 53 9.97 26.39 8.59
N GLY A 54 10.10 27.55 9.24
CA GLY A 54 11.41 28.13 9.55
C GLY A 54 12.19 27.31 10.59
N ASN A 55 11.49 26.56 11.44
CA ASN A 55 12.06 25.60 12.39
C ASN A 55 11.27 24.29 12.37
N PHE A 56 11.95 23.21 12.06
CA PHE A 56 11.42 21.85 12.11
C PHE A 56 12.13 21.09 13.23
N CYS A 57 11.43 20.89 14.36
CA CYS A 57 11.95 20.23 15.53
C CYS A 57 11.17 18.94 15.82
N VAL A 58 11.86 17.81 15.89
CA VAL A 58 11.28 16.52 16.26
C VAL A 58 12.04 15.92 17.42
N ASN A 59 11.36 15.66 18.53
CA ASN A 59 11.86 14.88 19.66
C ASN A 59 11.45 13.41 19.48
N GLY A 60 12.31 12.66 18.82
CA GLY A 60 12.11 11.28 18.38
C GLY A 60 12.77 11.04 17.03
N ASN A 61 12.55 9.88 16.45
CA ASN A 61 13.15 9.52 15.18
C ASN A 61 12.24 9.93 14.00
N VAL A 62 12.87 10.28 12.89
CA VAL A 62 12.22 10.56 11.61
C VAL A 62 12.79 9.63 10.56
N CYS A 63 11.93 8.98 9.80
CA CYS A 63 12.31 8.08 8.71
C CYS A 63 11.50 8.39 7.45
N THR A 64 12.16 8.33 6.29
CA THR A 64 11.50 8.40 4.99
C THR A 64 12.28 7.59 3.95
N ASN A 65 11.56 6.99 3.01
CA ASN A 65 12.19 6.33 1.87
C ASN A 65 12.69 7.33 0.83
N GLY A 66 12.10 8.52 0.77
CA GLY A 66 12.59 9.63 -0.03
C GLY A 66 13.47 10.60 0.77
N THR A 67 13.31 11.88 0.54
CA THR A 67 14.08 12.95 1.19
C THR A 67 13.21 13.88 2.04
N ILE A 68 13.88 14.62 2.93
CA ILE A 68 13.25 15.65 3.75
C ILE A 68 13.61 17.02 3.18
N VAL A 69 12.60 17.78 2.72
CA VAL A 69 12.76 19.15 2.21
C VAL A 69 12.20 20.15 3.21
N THR A 70 13.00 21.11 3.62
CA THR A 70 12.58 22.12 4.61
C THR A 70 12.88 23.54 4.17
N GLY A 71 12.00 24.47 4.56
CA GLY A 71 12.18 25.90 4.35
C GLY A 71 13.21 26.56 5.29
N GLY A 72 13.64 25.87 6.35
CA GLY A 72 14.52 26.43 7.39
C GLY A 72 15.37 25.40 8.12
N ASN A 73 15.56 25.59 9.42
CA ASN A 73 16.42 24.74 10.23
C ASN A 73 15.74 23.41 10.57
N ILE A 74 16.49 22.32 10.45
CA ILE A 74 16.09 20.98 10.93
C ILE A 74 16.80 20.69 12.25
N ASN A 75 16.04 20.28 13.25
CA ASN A 75 16.54 19.75 14.51
C ASN A 75 15.78 18.46 14.86
N VAL A 76 16.40 17.31 14.65
CA VAL A 76 15.87 16.01 15.06
C VAL A 76 16.66 15.54 16.27
N ASN A 77 16.01 15.52 17.44
CA ASN A 77 16.59 14.97 18.67
C ASN A 77 16.33 13.46 18.73
N GLY A 78 16.98 12.74 17.86
CA GLY A 78 16.86 11.32 17.58
C GLY A 78 17.59 10.99 16.28
N THR A 79 17.19 9.91 15.61
CA THR A 79 17.72 9.53 14.31
C THR A 79 16.93 10.18 13.19
N LYS A 80 17.62 10.75 12.20
CA LYS A 80 17.07 11.15 10.90
C LYS A 80 17.56 10.18 9.85
N THR A 81 16.66 9.47 9.19
CA THR A 81 16.97 8.53 8.10
C THR A 81 16.23 8.93 6.83
N GLU A 82 16.97 9.11 5.75
CA GLU A 82 16.46 9.38 4.40
C GLU A 82 16.88 8.24 3.47
N ASN A 83 16.13 8.00 2.40
CA ASN A 83 16.33 6.89 1.46
C ASN A 83 16.46 5.53 2.21
N ALA A 84 15.53 5.29 3.12
CA ALA A 84 15.63 4.20 4.08
C ALA A 84 15.32 2.82 3.49
N GLY A 85 14.50 2.75 2.43
CA GLY A 85 14.02 1.50 1.87
C GLY A 85 13.23 0.66 2.88
N GLN A 86 12.42 1.31 3.73
CA GLN A 86 11.60 0.65 4.74
C GLN A 86 10.19 0.41 4.18
N ASP A 87 9.67 -0.79 4.36
CA ASP A 87 8.28 -1.08 4.00
C ASP A 87 7.28 -0.28 4.84
N MET A 88 6.14 0.07 4.23
CA MET A 88 5.01 0.62 4.94
C MET A 88 4.51 -0.38 5.99
N ILE A 89 4.14 0.12 7.16
CA ILE A 89 3.54 -0.70 8.22
C ILE A 89 2.03 -0.67 8.09
N TYR A 90 1.43 -1.80 7.77
CA TYR A 90 -0.02 -1.98 7.68
C TYR A 90 -0.54 -2.56 9.00
N ILE A 91 -1.52 -1.89 9.62
CA ILE A 91 -2.08 -2.24 10.94
C ILE A 91 -3.61 -2.10 10.96
N PHE A 92 -4.26 -2.40 9.84
CA PHE A 92 -5.71 -2.25 9.67
C PHE A 92 -6.48 -3.02 10.73
N ASP A 93 -6.21 -4.32 10.88
CA ASP A 93 -6.90 -5.20 11.84
C ASP A 93 -6.65 -4.76 13.28
N LYS A 94 -5.46 -4.24 13.62
CA LYS A 94 -5.18 -3.69 14.95
C LYS A 94 -6.03 -2.47 15.26
N ILE A 95 -6.15 -1.54 14.30
CA ILE A 95 -6.99 -0.35 14.43
C ILE A 95 -8.45 -0.77 14.53
N ASP A 96 -8.93 -1.60 13.62
CA ASP A 96 -10.31 -2.04 13.55
C ASP A 96 -10.69 -2.85 14.79
N THR A 97 -9.84 -3.75 15.26
CA THR A 97 -10.06 -4.48 16.52
C THR A 97 -10.15 -3.55 17.72
N LYS A 98 -9.28 -2.54 17.81
CA LYS A 98 -9.24 -1.65 18.98
C LYS A 98 -10.41 -0.66 19.02
N TYR A 99 -10.79 -0.08 17.88
CA TYR A 99 -11.71 1.05 17.83
C TYR A 99 -13.07 0.71 17.21
N PHE A 100 -13.15 -0.24 16.27
CA PHE A 100 -14.33 -0.48 15.43
C PHE A 100 -15.00 -1.84 15.61
N SER A 101 -14.45 -2.75 16.41
CA SER A 101 -15.04 -4.08 16.67
C SER A 101 -16.22 -4.11 17.64
N GLY A 102 -16.61 -2.98 18.23
CA GLY A 102 -17.65 -2.87 19.24
C GLY A 102 -19.04 -2.55 18.67
N ASN A 103 -20.10 -2.75 19.49
CA ASN A 103 -21.47 -2.40 19.11
C ASN A 103 -21.79 -0.88 19.19
N ASN A 104 -20.80 -0.04 19.34
CA ASN A 104 -20.97 1.39 19.56
C ASN A 104 -20.07 2.19 18.59
N VAL A 105 -20.18 1.85 17.32
CA VAL A 105 -19.53 2.58 16.20
C VAL A 105 -20.63 3.34 15.47
N GLU A 106 -20.38 4.58 15.11
CA GLU A 106 -21.21 5.37 14.22
C GLU A 106 -20.74 5.12 12.79
N GLU A 107 -21.57 4.47 11.97
CA GLU A 107 -21.23 4.08 10.61
C GLU A 107 -21.95 4.96 9.59
N HIS A 108 -21.24 5.45 8.59
CA HIS A 108 -21.73 6.20 7.44
C HIS A 108 -21.35 5.48 6.16
N THR A 109 -22.33 5.16 5.32
CA THR A 109 -22.16 4.44 4.05
C THR A 109 -21.92 5.36 2.85
N GLU A 110 -21.98 6.65 3.06
CA GLU A 110 -21.73 7.74 2.12
C GLU A 110 -20.80 8.76 2.77
N ASP A 111 -20.42 9.79 2.06
CA ASP A 111 -19.59 10.87 2.59
C ASP A 111 -20.21 11.50 3.85
N TYR A 112 -19.37 11.76 4.81
CA TYR A 112 -19.77 12.34 6.08
C TYR A 112 -19.30 13.79 6.19
N VAL A 113 -20.22 14.72 5.94
CA VAL A 113 -19.95 16.17 5.98
C VAL A 113 -20.60 16.82 7.17
N LEU A 114 -19.80 17.39 8.07
CA LEU A 114 -20.25 18.18 9.22
C LEU A 114 -19.67 19.59 9.19
N ASP A 115 -20.55 20.61 9.21
CA ASP A 115 -20.17 22.02 9.39
C ASP A 115 -20.87 22.56 10.63
N GLU A 116 -20.21 22.42 11.79
CA GLU A 116 -20.75 22.77 13.09
C GLU A 116 -19.73 23.56 13.92
N LEU A 117 -20.21 24.49 14.75
CA LEU A 117 -19.34 25.30 15.61
C LEU A 117 -18.45 24.46 16.53
N ASN A 118 -18.96 23.35 17.06
CA ASN A 118 -18.22 22.44 17.94
C ASN A 118 -18.58 20.98 17.61
N ILE A 119 -17.59 20.23 17.19
CA ILE A 119 -17.67 18.81 16.85
C ILE A 119 -16.91 18.03 17.93
N ASN A 120 -17.57 17.07 18.58
CA ASN A 120 -16.92 16.20 19.58
C ASN A 120 -17.14 14.75 19.23
N ILE A 121 -16.09 14.08 18.77
CA ILE A 121 -16.09 12.65 18.44
C ILE A 121 -15.72 11.86 19.68
N ASN A 122 -16.72 11.34 20.38
CA ASN A 122 -16.59 10.51 21.60
C ASN A 122 -16.95 9.04 21.35
N THR A 123 -17.52 8.75 20.20
CA THR A 123 -17.82 7.42 19.67
C THR A 123 -16.97 7.23 18.40
N PRO A 124 -16.38 6.07 18.15
CA PRO A 124 -15.69 5.85 16.90
C PRO A 124 -16.63 6.05 15.71
N ILE A 125 -16.17 6.78 14.70
CA ILE A 125 -16.89 7.06 13.46
C ILE A 125 -16.16 6.36 12.31
N GLU A 126 -16.90 5.55 11.55
CA GLU A 126 -16.44 4.90 10.33
C GLU A 126 -17.24 5.42 9.13
N VAL A 127 -16.53 5.89 8.10
CA VAL A 127 -17.11 6.47 6.89
C VAL A 127 -16.62 5.67 5.68
N LEU A 128 -17.51 5.12 4.86
CA LEU A 128 -17.13 4.39 3.64
C LEU A 128 -16.73 5.31 2.48
N GLY A 129 -16.95 6.62 2.57
CA GLY A 129 -16.50 7.65 1.64
C GLY A 129 -15.51 8.61 2.29
N GLU A 130 -15.63 9.90 1.96
CA GLU A 130 -14.86 11.00 2.53
C GLU A 130 -15.46 11.48 3.86
N ALA A 131 -14.60 11.90 4.80
CA ALA A 131 -15.00 12.58 6.02
C ALA A 131 -14.56 14.04 5.99
N GLU A 132 -15.49 14.99 5.87
CA GLU A 132 -15.22 16.42 5.90
C GLU A 132 -15.84 17.06 7.14
N LEU A 133 -15.00 17.57 8.05
CA LEU A 133 -15.42 18.20 9.29
C LEU A 133 -14.93 19.65 9.33
N THR A 134 -15.86 20.59 9.52
CA THR A 134 -15.54 22.02 9.63
C THR A 134 -16.03 22.58 10.96
N GLY A 135 -15.13 23.20 11.74
CA GLY A 135 -15.44 23.84 13.02
C GLY A 135 -14.37 23.65 14.09
N ASN A 136 -14.79 23.62 15.35
CA ASN A 136 -13.91 23.31 16.48
C ASN A 136 -14.01 21.81 16.79
N ILE A 137 -13.05 21.05 16.29
CA ILE A 137 -13.08 19.59 16.21
C ILE A 137 -12.26 18.99 17.34
N ASN A 138 -12.90 18.12 18.16
CA ASN A 138 -12.26 17.36 19.22
C ASN A 138 -12.45 15.89 18.98
N ILE A 139 -11.38 15.16 18.66
CA ILE A 139 -11.41 13.72 18.42
C ILE A 139 -10.89 13.00 19.68
N ASN A 140 -11.77 12.36 20.43
CA ASN A 140 -11.46 11.71 21.69
C ASN A 140 -11.33 10.19 21.56
N THR A 141 -11.59 9.64 20.37
CA THR A 141 -11.51 8.21 20.07
C THR A 141 -10.96 8.00 18.65
N ALA A 142 -11.76 7.54 17.68
CA ALA A 142 -11.29 7.30 16.32
C ALA A 142 -12.21 7.93 15.27
N LEU A 143 -11.61 8.48 14.23
CA LEU A 143 -12.25 8.85 12.98
C LEU A 143 -11.56 8.08 11.87
N LYS A 144 -12.32 7.24 11.14
CA LYS A 144 -11.87 6.46 9.99
C LYS A 144 -12.68 6.84 8.77
N ALA A 145 -12.02 7.14 7.66
CA ALA A 145 -12.62 7.20 6.34
C ALA A 145 -11.96 6.16 5.42
N PHE A 146 -12.67 5.67 4.43
CA PHE A 146 -12.09 4.84 3.39
C PHE A 146 -11.40 5.69 2.35
N GLU A 147 -11.90 6.88 2.07
CA GLU A 147 -11.31 7.90 1.24
C GLU A 147 -10.65 9.01 2.09
N ASP A 148 -10.73 10.26 1.67
CA ASP A 148 -10.04 11.36 2.33
C ASP A 148 -10.66 11.74 3.70
N VAL A 149 -9.80 12.22 4.58
CA VAL A 149 -10.21 12.90 5.82
C VAL A 149 -9.81 14.38 5.74
N SER A 150 -10.79 15.25 5.69
CA SER A 150 -10.61 16.71 5.66
C SER A 150 -11.08 17.36 6.95
N LEU A 151 -10.16 18.01 7.69
CA LEU A 151 -10.45 18.69 8.95
C LEU A 151 -10.16 20.19 8.85
N ASN A 152 -11.21 20.99 8.82
CA ASN A 152 -11.15 22.44 8.63
C ASN A 152 -11.54 23.19 9.91
N GLY A 153 -10.65 24.02 10.44
CA GLY A 153 -10.89 24.81 11.64
C GLY A 153 -9.97 24.46 12.82
N GLU A 154 -10.41 24.59 14.07
CA GLU A 154 -9.57 24.24 15.22
C GLU A 154 -9.58 22.72 15.46
N VAL A 155 -8.43 22.05 15.36
CA VAL A 155 -8.34 20.58 15.46
C VAL A 155 -7.57 20.17 16.71
N LYS A 156 -8.19 19.30 17.52
CA LYS A 156 -7.58 18.65 18.68
C LYS A 156 -7.95 17.19 18.75
N ASN A 157 -7.00 16.36 19.17
CA ASN A 157 -7.29 14.96 19.48
C ASN A 157 -6.55 14.51 20.75
N THR A 158 -6.94 13.37 21.31
CA THR A 158 -6.39 12.83 22.55
C THR A 158 -5.25 11.84 22.27
N ASN A 159 -4.44 11.52 23.30
CA ASN A 159 -3.29 10.61 23.19
C ASN A 159 -3.67 9.17 22.74
N ASP A 160 -4.92 8.77 22.93
CA ASP A 160 -5.40 7.43 22.61
C ASP A 160 -6.40 7.45 21.43
N SER A 161 -6.32 8.48 20.61
CA SER A 161 -7.18 8.65 19.43
C SER A 161 -6.45 8.30 18.15
N VAL A 162 -7.25 8.02 17.11
CA VAL A 162 -6.77 7.76 15.75
C VAL A 162 -7.50 8.67 14.76
N ILE A 163 -6.75 9.30 13.87
CA ILE A 163 -7.25 9.90 12.62
C ILE A 163 -6.72 9.00 11.51
N TYR A 164 -7.62 8.38 10.75
CA TYR A 164 -7.27 7.33 9.83
C TYR A 164 -7.98 7.50 8.49
N SER A 165 -7.21 7.58 7.41
CA SER A 165 -7.69 7.38 6.05
C SER A 165 -7.17 6.03 5.55
N LYS A 166 -8.06 5.14 5.10
CA LYS A 166 -7.67 3.79 4.68
C LYS A 166 -6.97 3.82 3.32
N TYR A 167 -7.50 4.57 2.36
CA TYR A 167 -7.02 4.60 0.97
C TYR A 167 -6.74 6.00 0.43
N GLY A 168 -7.15 7.04 1.13
CA GLY A 168 -7.02 8.46 0.73
C GLY A 168 -6.05 9.24 1.59
N ASP A 169 -6.15 10.56 1.49
CA ASP A 169 -5.30 11.52 2.17
C ASP A 169 -5.91 11.98 3.51
N ILE A 170 -5.08 12.54 4.38
CA ILE A 170 -5.54 13.29 5.56
C ILE A 170 -5.10 14.73 5.40
N VAL A 171 -6.06 15.63 5.22
CA VAL A 171 -5.84 17.06 5.06
C VAL A 171 -6.35 17.82 6.29
N ILE A 172 -5.49 18.57 6.94
CA ILE A 172 -5.84 19.43 8.08
C ILE A 172 -5.51 20.88 7.73
N ASP A 173 -6.53 21.71 7.55
CA ASP A 173 -6.39 23.15 7.31
C ASP A 173 -6.97 23.94 8.49
N SER A 174 -6.10 24.51 9.31
CA SER A 174 -6.50 25.05 10.60
C SER A 174 -5.60 26.19 11.07
N ILE A 175 -6.17 27.11 11.84
CA ILE A 175 -5.37 28.10 12.56
C ILE A 175 -4.60 27.46 13.72
N ASN A 176 -5.25 26.55 14.47
CA ASN A 176 -4.68 25.89 15.64
C ASN A 176 -4.85 24.38 15.54
N VAL A 177 -3.76 23.65 15.47
CA VAL A 177 -3.70 22.20 15.43
C VAL A 177 -2.97 21.68 16.66
N ASN A 178 -3.61 20.81 17.43
CA ASN A 178 -3.01 20.10 18.56
C ASN A 178 -3.25 18.60 18.40
N LEU A 179 -2.30 17.88 17.81
CA LEU A 179 -2.40 16.46 17.56
C LEU A 179 -1.65 15.65 18.61
N ASN A 180 -2.30 14.57 19.02
CA ASN A 180 -1.79 13.49 19.86
C ASN A 180 -2.27 12.16 19.27
N GLY A 181 -1.70 11.02 19.69
CA GLY A 181 -2.17 9.73 19.18
C GLY A 181 -1.63 9.39 17.79
N LEU A 182 -2.40 8.66 17.01
CA LEU A 182 -2.01 8.16 15.69
C LEU A 182 -2.68 8.95 14.57
N VAL A 183 -1.89 9.37 13.57
CA VAL A 183 -2.39 9.85 12.27
C VAL A 183 -1.87 8.87 11.22
N TYR A 184 -2.77 8.22 10.48
CA TYR A 184 -2.45 7.07 9.67
C TYR A 184 -3.12 7.12 8.29
N ALA A 185 -2.30 7.26 7.24
CA ALA A 185 -2.74 7.29 5.84
C ALA A 185 -1.76 6.46 4.97
N PRO A 186 -1.82 5.12 5.04
CA PRO A 186 -0.79 4.26 4.46
C PRO A 186 -0.76 4.26 2.92
N PHE A 187 -1.83 4.67 2.26
CA PHE A 187 -1.92 4.80 0.80
C PHE A 187 -2.05 6.27 0.34
N GLY A 188 -1.99 7.21 1.27
CA GLY A 188 -2.20 8.61 0.99
C GLY A 188 -1.23 9.53 1.74
N ASP A 189 -1.41 10.81 1.50
CA ASP A 189 -0.59 11.87 2.06
C ASP A 189 -1.20 12.42 3.35
N VAL A 190 -0.35 12.87 4.27
CA VAL A 190 -0.77 13.70 5.40
C VAL A 190 -0.32 15.15 5.15
N VAL A 191 -1.28 16.05 4.95
CA VAL A 191 -1.03 17.48 4.70
C VAL A 191 -1.59 18.30 5.86
N ILE A 192 -0.73 19.06 6.53
CA ILE A 192 -1.12 19.91 7.67
C ILE A 192 -0.74 21.35 7.38
N THR A 193 -1.75 22.19 7.16
CA THR A 193 -1.63 23.65 7.06
C THR A 193 -2.07 24.29 8.37
N ALA A 194 -1.18 25.01 9.06
CA ALA A 194 -1.50 25.61 10.34
C ALA A 194 -0.71 26.89 10.65
N GLN A 195 -1.31 27.82 11.40
CA GLN A 195 -0.55 28.94 11.99
C GLN A 195 0.14 28.52 13.29
N ASN A 196 -0.54 27.68 14.10
CA ASN A 196 -0.01 27.12 15.35
C ASN A 196 -0.16 25.61 15.33
N LEU A 197 0.96 24.89 15.23
CA LEU A 197 1.00 23.44 15.19
C LEU A 197 1.73 22.88 16.42
N ASN A 198 1.05 22.03 17.18
CA ASN A 198 1.60 21.27 18.28
C ASN A 198 1.34 19.77 18.05
N LEU A 199 2.38 19.00 17.94
CA LEU A 199 2.37 17.56 17.78
C LEU A 199 2.92 16.90 19.05
N ASN A 200 2.05 16.67 20.03
CA ASN A 200 2.44 16.12 21.34
C ASN A 200 2.02 14.65 21.42
N ASN A 201 2.98 13.77 21.79
CA ASN A 201 2.72 12.33 21.88
C ASN A 201 2.08 11.76 20.60
N VAL A 202 2.67 12.06 19.45
CA VAL A 202 2.14 11.71 18.15
C VAL A 202 3.01 10.68 17.44
N VAL A 203 2.38 9.85 16.61
CA VAL A 203 3.01 9.09 15.52
C VAL A 203 2.24 9.41 14.25
N ILE A 204 2.94 9.79 13.19
CA ILE A 204 2.37 10.01 11.85
C ILE A 204 3.00 9.00 10.89
N ILE A 205 2.15 8.24 10.19
CA ILE A 205 2.53 7.25 9.17
C ILE A 205 1.73 7.55 7.91
N ALA A 206 2.40 7.81 6.79
CA ALA A 206 1.76 8.15 5.53
C ALA A 206 2.64 7.79 4.33
N ASP A 207 2.11 7.86 3.11
CA ASP A 207 2.94 7.83 1.91
C ASP A 207 3.85 9.07 1.88
N SER A 208 3.29 10.28 1.98
CA SER A 208 4.09 11.48 2.23
C SER A 208 3.54 12.35 3.36
N ILE A 209 4.37 13.26 3.90
CA ILE A 209 3.99 14.18 4.99
C ILE A 209 4.39 15.61 4.63
N THR A 210 3.40 16.49 4.58
CA THR A 210 3.62 17.91 4.30
C THR A 210 3.15 18.79 5.47
N PHE A 211 4.02 19.68 5.93
CA PHE A 211 3.69 20.71 6.92
C PHE A 211 3.83 22.10 6.30
N ASP A 212 2.72 22.79 6.11
CA ASP A 212 2.69 24.21 5.74
C ASP A 212 2.38 25.09 6.97
N CYS A 213 3.42 25.42 7.71
CA CYS A 213 3.30 26.14 8.98
C CYS A 213 4.60 26.86 9.36
N PRO A 214 4.55 27.91 10.22
CA PRO A 214 5.74 28.65 10.63
C PRO A 214 6.77 27.83 11.41
N SER A 215 6.31 26.84 12.19
CA SER A 215 7.19 25.94 12.96
C SER A 215 6.52 24.59 13.22
N VAL A 216 7.31 23.52 13.23
CA VAL A 216 6.92 22.18 13.65
C VAL A 216 7.64 21.82 14.94
N ASN A 217 6.89 21.38 15.95
CA ASN A 217 7.41 20.77 17.17
C ASN A 217 6.68 19.44 17.37
N ALA A 218 7.35 18.34 17.10
CA ALA A 218 6.79 16.99 17.25
C ALA A 218 7.47 16.22 18.38
N ASN A 219 6.68 15.56 19.21
CA ASN A 219 7.16 14.71 20.31
C ASN A 219 6.65 13.29 20.13
N TYR A 220 7.55 12.33 20.25
CA TYR A 220 7.29 10.91 20.14
C TYR A 220 6.34 10.40 21.23
N SER A 221 5.44 9.48 20.83
CA SER A 221 4.53 8.78 21.73
C SER A 221 4.92 7.30 21.86
N SER A 222 5.40 6.91 23.04
CA SER A 222 5.71 5.50 23.30
C SER A 222 4.46 4.62 23.34
N SER A 223 3.34 5.10 23.86
CA SER A 223 2.09 4.32 23.92
C SER A 223 1.48 4.06 22.53
N VAL A 224 1.54 5.03 21.63
CA VAL A 224 1.13 4.84 20.23
C VAL A 224 2.09 3.92 19.50
N ALA A 225 3.36 4.10 19.71
CA ALA A 225 4.41 3.28 19.11
C ALA A 225 4.35 1.81 19.54
N ASP A 226 4.06 1.54 20.83
CA ASP A 226 3.80 0.19 21.32
C ASP A 226 2.56 -0.45 20.67
N PHE A 227 1.52 0.34 20.42
CA PHE A 227 0.32 -0.10 19.70
C PHE A 227 0.61 -0.43 18.23
N VAL A 228 1.33 0.45 17.53
CA VAL A 228 1.71 0.24 16.13
C VAL A 228 2.61 -1.01 16.01
N GLY A 229 3.68 -1.08 16.79
CA GLY A 229 4.67 -2.16 16.69
C GLY A 229 5.49 -2.08 15.40
N THR A 230 6.27 -3.12 15.11
CA THR A 230 7.11 -3.22 13.91
C THR A 230 6.66 -4.29 12.93
N LEU A 231 5.64 -5.09 13.28
CA LEU A 231 5.09 -6.13 12.40
C LEU A 231 3.98 -5.54 11.56
N SER A 232 4.17 -5.57 10.23
CA SER A 232 3.13 -5.26 9.27
C SER A 232 2.16 -6.44 9.15
N GLU A 233 0.88 -6.13 8.98
CA GLU A 233 -0.13 -7.13 8.63
C GLU A 233 -0.03 -7.44 7.13
N PRO A 234 -0.26 -8.68 6.69
CA PRO A 234 -0.41 -8.98 5.27
C PRO A 234 -1.57 -8.18 4.68
N LEU A 235 -1.34 -7.56 3.53
CA LEU A 235 -2.39 -6.83 2.85
C LEU A 235 -3.37 -7.79 2.17
N ASN A 236 -4.61 -7.72 2.60
CA ASN A 236 -5.74 -8.35 1.92
C ASN A 236 -6.78 -7.25 1.65
N ILE A 237 -6.76 -6.69 0.44
CA ILE A 237 -7.65 -5.60 0.04
C ILE A 237 -8.80 -6.19 -0.77
N PRO A 238 -10.03 -6.22 -0.21
CA PRO A 238 -11.19 -6.75 -0.91
C PRO A 238 -11.50 -5.96 -2.19
N LYS A 239 -11.95 -6.65 -3.26
CA LYS A 239 -12.23 -6.04 -4.56
C LYS A 239 -13.32 -4.95 -4.50
N ASP A 240 -14.27 -5.07 -3.61
CA ASP A 240 -15.33 -4.09 -3.39
C ASP A 240 -14.79 -2.79 -2.73
N GLU A 241 -13.63 -2.83 -2.12
CA GLU A 241 -12.95 -1.65 -1.59
C GLU A 241 -12.09 -0.92 -2.63
N TRP A 242 -11.80 -1.52 -3.80
CA TRP A 242 -10.98 -0.90 -4.85
C TRP A 242 -11.55 0.43 -5.36
N GLN A 243 -12.87 0.61 -5.29
CA GLN A 243 -13.53 1.86 -5.67
C GLN A 243 -13.10 3.07 -4.83
N TYR A 244 -12.52 2.85 -3.64
CA TYR A 244 -12.02 3.89 -2.75
C TYR A 244 -10.51 4.18 -2.93
N MET A 245 -9.82 3.41 -3.79
CA MET A 245 -8.40 3.57 -4.07
C MET A 245 -8.16 4.45 -5.29
N LYS A 246 -7.00 5.11 -5.35
CA LYS A 246 -6.61 5.93 -6.51
C LYS A 246 -6.43 5.06 -7.75
N ASP A 247 -7.16 5.40 -8.83
CA ASP A 247 -7.07 4.83 -10.17
C ASP A 247 -7.01 5.98 -11.18
N LYS A 248 -5.80 6.52 -11.42
CA LYS A 248 -5.58 7.72 -12.25
C LYS A 248 -5.91 7.51 -13.72
N ASN A 249 -5.76 6.30 -14.21
CA ASN A 249 -5.98 5.99 -15.62
C ASN A 249 -7.40 5.48 -15.92
N GLY A 250 -8.20 5.20 -14.88
CA GLY A 250 -9.61 4.81 -14.98
C GLY A 250 -9.84 3.45 -15.63
N ASN A 251 -8.88 2.52 -15.50
CA ASN A 251 -8.97 1.19 -16.11
C ASN A 251 -9.69 0.15 -15.21
N GLY A 252 -10.02 0.53 -13.96
CA GLY A 252 -10.70 -0.30 -12.97
C GLY A 252 -9.75 -1.16 -12.11
N LEU A 253 -8.43 -0.99 -12.29
CA LEU A 253 -7.40 -1.55 -11.43
C LEU A 253 -6.72 -0.37 -10.70
N PRO A 254 -6.78 -0.28 -9.37
CA PRO A 254 -6.09 0.79 -8.66
C PRO A 254 -4.59 0.86 -8.97
N ASP A 255 -4.04 2.08 -9.02
CA ASP A 255 -2.61 2.34 -9.28
C ASP A 255 -1.69 1.48 -8.39
N PHE A 256 -2.11 1.20 -7.15
CA PHE A 256 -1.37 0.37 -6.20
C PHE A 256 -1.10 -1.05 -6.71
N PHE A 257 -2.07 -1.67 -7.39
CA PHE A 257 -1.92 -3.02 -7.95
C PHE A 257 -1.21 -3.03 -9.30
N GLU A 258 -1.05 -1.87 -9.94
CA GLU A 258 -0.26 -1.72 -11.15
C GLU A 258 1.26 -1.66 -10.87
N ASP A 259 1.64 -1.49 -9.61
CA ASP A 259 3.03 -1.45 -9.16
C ASP A 259 3.43 -2.80 -8.54
N PHE A 260 4.26 -3.55 -9.26
CA PHE A 260 4.77 -4.86 -8.85
C PHE A 260 5.56 -4.85 -7.53
N ASP A 261 6.22 -3.74 -7.20
CA ASP A 261 6.95 -3.61 -5.94
C ASP A 261 6.02 -3.70 -4.72
N ASN A 262 4.72 -3.45 -4.92
CA ASN A 262 3.71 -3.61 -3.89
C ASN A 262 3.24 -5.07 -3.69
N TRP A 263 3.43 -5.94 -4.68
CA TRP A 263 2.92 -7.31 -4.63
C TRP A 263 3.52 -8.14 -3.50
N SER A 264 4.80 -7.92 -3.18
CA SER A 264 5.45 -8.56 -2.04
C SER A 264 4.83 -8.21 -0.67
N LYS A 265 3.97 -7.19 -0.63
CA LYS A 265 3.25 -6.71 0.57
C LYS A 265 1.85 -7.30 0.69
N LEU A 266 1.34 -7.90 -0.41
CA LEU A 266 0.00 -8.49 -0.49
C LEU A 266 0.01 -9.94 0.00
N ALA A 267 -1.15 -10.42 0.43
CA ALA A 267 -1.33 -11.84 0.69
C ALA A 267 -1.27 -12.62 -0.63
N ASP A 268 -0.54 -13.73 -0.60
CA ASP A 268 -0.40 -14.71 -1.68
C ASP A 268 -0.50 -16.08 -1.00
N THR A 269 -1.68 -16.70 -1.09
CA THR A 269 -2.04 -17.84 -0.24
C THR A 269 -1.39 -19.15 -0.73
N ASP A 270 -1.26 -19.38 -2.02
CA ASP A 270 -0.64 -20.59 -2.61
C ASP A 270 0.83 -20.40 -2.99
N GLY A 271 1.30 -19.14 -3.01
CA GLY A 271 2.71 -18.79 -3.17
C GLY A 271 3.21 -18.88 -4.62
N ASP A 272 2.34 -18.71 -5.61
CA ASP A 272 2.70 -18.76 -7.04
C ASP A 272 3.29 -17.41 -7.55
N GLY A 273 3.16 -16.33 -6.75
CA GLY A 273 3.61 -14.98 -7.06
C GLY A 273 2.50 -14.06 -7.53
N LEU A 274 1.26 -14.55 -7.68
CA LEU A 274 0.08 -13.77 -8.01
C LEU A 274 -0.71 -13.51 -6.72
N PRO A 275 -0.83 -12.25 -6.26
CA PRO A 275 -1.52 -11.97 -5.00
C PRO A 275 -3.00 -12.36 -5.02
N ASP A 276 -3.54 -12.83 -3.89
CA ASP A 276 -4.96 -13.21 -3.70
C ASP A 276 -5.96 -12.17 -4.24
N SER A 277 -5.65 -10.88 -4.11
CA SER A 277 -6.50 -9.79 -4.61
C SER A 277 -6.53 -9.73 -6.14
N ILE A 278 -5.39 -10.02 -6.78
CA ILE A 278 -5.28 -10.06 -8.25
C ILE A 278 -5.98 -11.30 -8.79
N GLU A 279 -5.79 -12.46 -8.15
CA GLU A 279 -6.48 -13.69 -8.52
C GLU A 279 -8.00 -13.54 -8.44
N LYS A 280 -8.53 -12.97 -7.34
CA LYS A 280 -9.95 -12.64 -7.21
C LYS A 280 -10.45 -11.68 -8.31
N TYR A 281 -9.58 -10.77 -8.77
CA TYR A 281 -9.90 -9.89 -9.90
C TYR A 281 -9.96 -10.65 -11.23
N LEU A 282 -9.01 -11.54 -11.47
CA LEU A 282 -8.95 -12.38 -12.69
C LEU A 282 -10.02 -13.48 -12.66
N GLY A 283 -10.37 -13.97 -11.46
CA GLY A 283 -11.31 -15.06 -11.23
C GLY A 283 -10.63 -16.40 -11.03
N SER A 284 -9.30 -16.42 -10.82
CA SER A 284 -8.56 -17.61 -10.47
C SER A 284 -8.73 -18.01 -9.00
N ASP A 285 -8.27 -19.21 -8.62
CA ASP A 285 -8.45 -19.79 -7.27
C ASP A 285 -7.21 -19.53 -6.41
N VAL A 286 -7.33 -18.64 -5.43
CA VAL A 286 -6.29 -18.23 -4.47
C VAL A 286 -5.61 -19.37 -3.69
N ASN A 287 -6.02 -20.62 -3.85
CA ASN A 287 -5.42 -21.76 -3.20
C ASN A 287 -4.83 -22.76 -4.21
N ASN A 288 -4.78 -22.42 -5.48
CA ASN A 288 -4.35 -23.33 -6.52
C ASN A 288 -3.51 -22.59 -7.58
N THR A 289 -2.23 -22.81 -7.59
CA THR A 289 -1.24 -22.21 -8.49
C THR A 289 -1.47 -22.42 -9.99
N ASP A 290 -2.43 -23.27 -10.37
CA ASP A 290 -2.83 -23.61 -11.74
C ASP A 290 -4.35 -23.87 -11.70
N THR A 291 -5.12 -22.80 -11.88
CA THR A 291 -6.58 -22.79 -11.64
C THR A 291 -7.35 -23.70 -12.58
N ASP A 292 -6.99 -23.78 -13.86
CA ASP A 292 -7.74 -24.53 -14.88
C ASP A 292 -7.12 -25.91 -15.21
N GLY A 293 -5.90 -26.17 -14.72
CA GLY A 293 -5.25 -27.48 -14.75
C GLY A 293 -4.65 -27.83 -16.10
N ASP A 294 -4.22 -26.87 -16.90
CA ASP A 294 -3.58 -27.10 -18.19
C ASP A 294 -2.05 -27.30 -18.10
N GLY A 295 -1.49 -27.10 -16.89
CA GLY A 295 -0.08 -27.28 -16.55
C GLY A 295 0.72 -25.99 -16.47
N LEU A 296 0.20 -24.86 -16.94
CA LEU A 296 0.76 -23.55 -16.71
C LEU A 296 0.27 -23.02 -15.35
N GLY A 297 1.08 -22.26 -14.66
CA GLY A 297 0.67 -21.60 -13.44
C GLY A 297 -0.01 -20.25 -13.74
N ASP A 298 -0.99 -19.85 -12.90
CA ASP A 298 -1.77 -18.63 -13.09
C ASP A 298 -0.88 -17.38 -13.29
N PHE A 299 0.19 -17.25 -12.51
CA PHE A 299 1.17 -16.19 -12.69
C PHE A 299 1.85 -16.24 -14.07
N TYR A 300 2.27 -17.44 -14.53
CA TYR A 300 2.94 -17.58 -15.81
C TYR A 300 2.00 -17.29 -16.99
N GLU A 301 0.74 -17.68 -16.87
CA GLU A 301 -0.29 -17.37 -17.88
C GLU A 301 -0.52 -15.87 -18.00
N VAL A 302 -0.64 -15.17 -16.87
CA VAL A 302 -0.86 -13.72 -16.86
C VAL A 302 0.32 -12.96 -17.46
N PHE A 303 1.57 -13.39 -17.20
CA PHE A 303 2.77 -12.60 -17.49
C PHE A 303 3.62 -13.10 -18.64
N SER A 304 3.57 -14.38 -18.96
CA SER A 304 4.43 -14.99 -19.98
C SER A 304 3.66 -15.40 -21.22
N THR A 305 2.61 -16.20 -21.07
CA THR A 305 1.80 -16.65 -22.22
C THR A 305 0.66 -15.70 -22.59
N TYR A 306 0.24 -14.81 -21.67
CA TYR A 306 -0.89 -13.90 -21.84
C TYR A 306 -2.21 -14.62 -22.11
N THR A 307 -2.36 -15.81 -21.51
CA THR A 307 -3.55 -16.64 -21.54
C THR A 307 -4.50 -16.32 -20.38
N ASP A 308 -5.66 -16.95 -20.33
CA ASP A 308 -6.67 -16.74 -19.29
C ASP A 308 -6.54 -17.82 -18.23
N PRO A 309 -6.04 -17.53 -17.00
CA PRO A 309 -5.75 -18.56 -15.98
C PRO A 309 -6.98 -19.33 -15.49
N THR A 310 -8.15 -19.05 -16.05
CA THR A 310 -9.41 -19.77 -15.75
C THR A 310 -9.89 -20.64 -16.90
N LYS A 311 -9.08 -20.78 -17.98
CA LYS A 311 -9.47 -21.50 -19.20
C LYS A 311 -8.29 -22.22 -19.82
N ALA A 312 -8.23 -23.51 -19.65
CA ALA A 312 -7.21 -24.36 -20.23
C ALA A 312 -6.99 -24.26 -21.75
N ASP A 313 -7.86 -23.58 -22.49
CA ASP A 313 -7.82 -23.29 -23.91
C ASP A 313 -8.42 -21.90 -24.11
N THR A 314 -7.58 -20.86 -24.01
CA THR A 314 -7.99 -19.45 -24.00
C THR A 314 -8.64 -19.03 -25.30
N ASP A 315 -8.14 -19.48 -26.46
CA ASP A 315 -8.60 -19.10 -27.79
C ASP A 315 -9.64 -20.06 -28.40
N GLU A 316 -9.97 -21.15 -27.68
CA GLU A 316 -10.95 -22.17 -28.05
C GLU A 316 -10.59 -22.91 -29.35
N ASN A 317 -9.28 -23.10 -29.62
CA ASN A 317 -8.83 -23.77 -30.83
C ASN A 317 -8.79 -25.31 -30.70
N GLY A 318 -8.95 -25.83 -29.48
CA GLY A 318 -8.98 -27.25 -29.14
C GLY A 318 -7.62 -27.82 -28.71
N VAL A 319 -6.64 -26.96 -28.47
CA VAL A 319 -5.35 -27.27 -27.86
C VAL A 319 -5.28 -26.47 -26.55
N ASN A 320 -4.83 -27.13 -25.46
CA ASN A 320 -4.63 -26.39 -24.20
C ASN A 320 -3.46 -25.40 -24.33
N ASP A 321 -3.54 -24.30 -23.61
CA ASP A 321 -2.53 -23.22 -23.65
C ASP A 321 -1.13 -23.76 -23.32
N GLY A 322 -1.02 -24.72 -22.37
CA GLY A 322 0.23 -25.39 -22.05
C GLY A 322 0.78 -26.30 -23.16
N ASP A 323 -0.08 -26.86 -24.01
CA ASP A 323 0.29 -27.75 -25.12
C ASP A 323 0.56 -26.98 -26.44
N GLU A 324 0.33 -25.66 -26.46
CA GLU A 324 0.65 -24.81 -27.60
C GLU A 324 2.15 -24.49 -27.68
N ASP A 325 2.63 -24.22 -28.89
CA ASP A 325 3.98 -23.79 -29.23
C ASP A 325 3.87 -22.46 -29.98
N PHE A 326 4.05 -21.32 -29.24
CA PHE A 326 3.74 -20.00 -29.78
C PHE A 326 4.77 -19.46 -30.77
N ASP A 327 6.06 -19.74 -30.59
CA ASP A 327 7.14 -19.27 -31.48
C ASP A 327 7.58 -20.32 -32.51
N LYS A 328 7.14 -21.60 -32.31
CA LYS A 328 7.32 -22.71 -33.25
C LYS A 328 8.75 -23.22 -33.32
N ASP A 329 9.43 -23.22 -32.22
CA ASP A 329 10.77 -23.74 -32.08
C ASP A 329 10.81 -25.25 -31.72
N GLY A 330 9.64 -25.82 -31.34
CA GLY A 330 9.43 -27.25 -31.04
C GLY A 330 9.31 -27.54 -29.55
N LEU A 331 9.36 -26.54 -28.66
CA LEU A 331 8.93 -26.62 -27.27
C LEU A 331 7.46 -26.17 -27.15
N THR A 332 6.72 -26.83 -26.27
CA THR A 332 5.40 -26.31 -25.88
C THR A 332 5.56 -25.20 -24.83
N ASN A 333 4.54 -24.37 -24.64
CA ASN A 333 4.56 -23.32 -23.61
C ASN A 333 4.84 -23.92 -22.21
N LEU A 334 4.37 -25.16 -21.95
CA LEU A 334 4.71 -25.88 -20.70
C LEU A 334 6.15 -26.34 -20.67
N ASP A 335 6.72 -26.83 -21.79
CA ASP A 335 8.12 -27.21 -21.86
C ASP A 335 9.02 -26.00 -21.64
N GLU A 336 8.67 -24.84 -22.20
CA GLU A 336 9.37 -23.58 -21.99
C GLU A 336 9.27 -23.09 -20.54
N PHE A 337 8.09 -23.16 -19.91
CA PHE A 337 7.93 -22.90 -18.48
C PHE A 337 8.89 -23.76 -17.64
N LEU A 338 8.98 -25.06 -17.94
CA LEU A 338 9.84 -26.00 -17.21
C LEU A 338 11.35 -25.77 -17.45
N ASN A 339 11.72 -25.22 -18.61
CA ASN A 339 13.11 -24.97 -18.99
C ASN A 339 13.53 -23.51 -18.77
N ASN A 340 12.64 -22.61 -18.33
CA ASN A 340 12.86 -21.17 -18.16
C ASN A 340 13.25 -20.46 -19.46
N THR A 341 12.66 -20.85 -20.56
CA THR A 341 12.72 -20.17 -21.86
C THR A 341 11.48 -19.29 -22.07
N TYR A 342 11.43 -18.52 -23.16
CA TYR A 342 10.36 -17.54 -23.39
C TYR A 342 9.40 -18.01 -24.49
N PRO A 343 8.07 -18.16 -24.24
CA PRO A 343 7.10 -18.76 -25.16
C PRO A 343 6.83 -17.99 -26.46
N TYR A 344 7.49 -16.86 -26.69
CA TYR A 344 7.38 -16.07 -27.89
C TYR A 344 8.75 -15.77 -28.55
N ILE A 345 9.81 -16.42 -28.08
CA ILE A 345 11.20 -16.15 -28.53
C ILE A 345 11.90 -17.47 -28.75
N ASP A 346 12.08 -17.85 -30.01
CA ASP A 346 12.67 -19.12 -30.45
C ASP A 346 14.13 -19.36 -30.10
N ASP A 347 14.84 -18.34 -29.55
CA ASP A 347 16.23 -18.36 -29.08
C ASP A 347 16.31 -17.34 -27.92
N SER A 348 16.02 -17.80 -26.70
CA SER A 348 15.85 -16.96 -25.50
C SER A 348 17.14 -16.29 -25.05
N ASP A 349 18.30 -16.93 -25.23
CA ASP A 349 19.61 -16.37 -24.83
C ASP A 349 20.39 -15.73 -26.00
N ASN A 350 19.85 -15.85 -27.21
CA ASN A 350 20.32 -15.24 -28.44
C ASN A 350 21.76 -15.69 -28.84
N ASP A 351 22.04 -16.99 -28.64
CA ASP A 351 23.32 -17.60 -28.96
C ASP A 351 23.36 -18.22 -30.38
N GLY A 352 22.21 -18.36 -31.05
CA GLY A 352 22.01 -18.80 -32.42
C GLY A 352 21.55 -20.27 -32.54
N LEU A 353 21.21 -20.93 -31.43
CA LEU A 353 20.45 -22.18 -31.42
C LEU A 353 19.03 -21.84 -30.90
N SER A 354 18.04 -22.56 -31.37
CA SER A 354 16.68 -22.40 -30.79
C SER A 354 16.59 -23.12 -29.44
N ASP A 355 15.70 -22.65 -28.56
CA ASP A 355 15.46 -23.25 -27.24
C ASP A 355 15.08 -24.74 -27.42
N GLY A 356 14.26 -25.05 -28.47
CA GLY A 356 13.90 -26.40 -28.84
C GLY A 356 15.07 -27.28 -29.27
N ASP A 357 16.05 -26.75 -30.01
CA ASP A 357 17.27 -27.47 -30.37
C ASP A 357 18.14 -27.71 -29.12
N GLU A 358 18.26 -26.73 -28.21
CA GLU A 358 19.06 -26.84 -27.00
C GLU A 358 18.53 -27.86 -25.99
N VAL A 359 17.21 -27.89 -25.80
CA VAL A 359 16.57 -28.82 -24.83
C VAL A 359 16.55 -30.25 -25.37
N ASN A 360 16.54 -30.45 -26.68
CA ASN A 360 16.47 -31.76 -27.32
C ASN A 360 17.84 -32.40 -27.68
N GLU A 361 18.97 -31.68 -27.48
CA GLU A 361 20.34 -32.23 -27.62
C GLU A 361 20.82 -32.91 -26.30
#